data_860538f43dc2e9ea214ea0f2a5b0c4c2
#
_entry.id   860538f43dc2e9ea214ea0f2a5b0c4c2
#
_cell.length_a   1.000
_cell.length_b   1.000
_cell.length_c   1.000
_cell.angle_alpha   90.00
_cell.angle_beta   90.00
_cell.angle_gamma   90.00
#
_symmetry.space_group_name_H-M   'P 1'
#
loop_
_entity.id
_entity.type
_entity.pdbx_description
1 polymer ?
#
loop_
_entity_poly.entity_id
_entity_poly.type
_entity_poly.pdbx_seq_one_letter_code
_entity_poly.pdbx_strand_id
1 'polypeptide(L)'
;MADEHGINGGRILVVAFEGWNDAGEAASGAAQAVIDHLDLVEIGAVDPELYYDYQFTRPTVAMGDDGVRRLTWPGARLLGPAPGAPDDEDDERVTGPGADQVHVLIGAEPARTWKGFASEIIDGALSAGIEVVVFLGAMLADAPHTRPLSVFVSSDNPEVRDELGIDRPSYEGPVGILSVLSDAAERAGIPTLSLWASVPHYVHNSPSPKAVLALLSKLEEITGLSVPRGSLESDAAAWEAGVDALAADDEDMAAYIEQLEQARDTVDSPEASGEAIAQEFERYLRRRGDGPGDTRGEQPWRPRD
;
A
#
# COMPACT_ATOMS: atom_id res chain seq x y z
N MET A 1 5.31 34.22 -9.28
CA MET A 1 4.69 32.95 -9.73
C MET A 1 5.21 31.93 -8.75
N ALA A 2 4.37 31.56 -7.79
CA ALA A 2 4.69 30.45 -6.91
C ALA A 2 4.63 29.18 -7.76
N ASP A 3 5.69 28.40 -7.75
CA ASP A 3 5.71 27.09 -8.37
C ASP A 3 4.58 26.26 -7.72
N GLU A 4 3.62 25.82 -8.53
CA GLU A 4 2.61 24.83 -8.16
C GLU A 4 3.29 23.46 -8.01
N HIS A 5 4.08 23.29 -6.97
CA HIS A 5 4.64 22.01 -6.55
C HIS A 5 3.70 21.38 -5.53
N GLY A 6 2.44 21.17 -5.95
CA GLY A 6 1.48 20.36 -5.22
C GLY A 6 1.61 18.88 -5.61
N ILE A 7 0.94 18.00 -4.87
CA ILE A 7 0.85 16.56 -5.16
C ILE A 7 0.33 16.30 -6.58
N ASN A 8 -0.36 17.29 -7.18
CA ASN A 8 -0.96 17.23 -8.50
C ASN A 8 0.01 17.67 -9.61
N GLY A 9 0.31 16.76 -10.54
CA GLY A 9 1.01 17.07 -11.79
C GLY A 9 2.53 16.96 -11.77
N GLY A 10 3.13 16.56 -10.64
CA GLY A 10 4.57 16.28 -10.53
C GLY A 10 4.92 14.82 -10.86
N ARG A 11 6.22 14.49 -10.83
CA ARG A 11 6.68 13.09 -10.95
C ARG A 11 6.39 12.32 -9.69
N ILE A 12 5.39 11.45 -9.76
CA ILE A 12 4.90 10.64 -8.64
C ILE A 12 5.56 9.27 -8.67
N LEU A 13 6.04 8.80 -7.50
CA LEU A 13 6.42 7.41 -7.27
C LEU A 13 5.36 6.73 -6.40
N VAL A 14 4.60 5.81 -6.97
CA VAL A 14 3.70 4.92 -6.23
C VAL A 14 4.49 3.73 -5.72
N VAL A 15 4.39 3.43 -4.43
CA VAL A 15 5.18 2.37 -3.78
C VAL A 15 4.27 1.37 -3.09
N ALA A 16 4.45 0.09 -3.40
CA ALA A 16 3.78 -1.01 -2.70
C ALA A 16 4.74 -2.19 -2.49
N PHE A 17 4.62 -2.83 -1.33
CA PHE A 17 5.38 -4.05 -1.01
C PHE A 17 4.44 -5.14 -0.55
N GLU A 18 4.61 -6.32 -1.15
CA GLU A 18 3.98 -7.56 -0.71
C GLU A 18 4.40 -7.91 0.73
N GLY A 19 3.57 -8.67 1.42
CA GLY A 19 3.88 -9.18 2.75
C GLY A 19 3.22 -8.40 3.88
N TRP A 20 3.98 -7.93 4.85
CA TRP A 20 3.44 -7.37 6.10
C TRP A 20 2.56 -6.12 5.91
N ASN A 21 2.85 -5.33 4.89
CA ASN A 21 2.15 -4.08 4.57
C ASN A 21 0.99 -4.27 3.57
N ASP A 22 0.62 -5.51 3.22
CA ASP A 22 -0.24 -5.82 2.08
C ASP A 22 -1.37 -6.80 2.44
N ALA A 23 -2.17 -6.46 3.44
CA ALA A 23 -3.33 -7.28 3.79
C ALA A 23 -4.28 -7.42 2.59
N GLY A 24 -4.68 -8.67 2.29
CA GLY A 24 -5.57 -8.97 1.16
C GLY A 24 -4.97 -8.59 -0.20
N GLU A 25 -3.65 -8.53 -0.33
CA GLU A 25 -2.94 -8.14 -1.57
C GLU A 25 -3.46 -6.81 -2.16
N ALA A 26 -3.92 -5.92 -1.29
CA ALA A 26 -4.63 -4.72 -1.74
C ALA A 26 -3.67 -3.64 -2.23
N ALA A 27 -2.54 -3.45 -1.55
CA ALA A 27 -1.55 -2.45 -1.93
C ALA A 27 -0.81 -2.85 -3.21
N SER A 28 -0.33 -4.10 -3.28
CA SER A 28 0.29 -4.65 -4.49
C SER A 28 -0.68 -4.70 -5.66
N GLY A 29 -1.94 -5.10 -5.42
CA GLY A 29 -2.99 -5.11 -6.43
C GLY A 29 -3.30 -3.72 -6.99
N ALA A 30 -3.33 -2.68 -6.14
CA ALA A 30 -3.53 -1.31 -6.59
C ALA A 30 -2.32 -0.79 -7.41
N ALA A 31 -1.10 -1.07 -6.96
CA ALA A 31 0.10 -0.72 -7.74
C ALA A 31 0.16 -1.46 -9.07
N GLN A 32 -0.24 -2.74 -9.10
CA GLN A 32 -0.30 -3.53 -10.33
C GLN A 32 -1.34 -2.98 -11.30
N ALA A 33 -2.52 -2.55 -10.82
CA ALA A 33 -3.53 -1.92 -11.67
C ALA A 33 -3.00 -0.62 -12.32
N VAL A 34 -2.17 0.15 -11.61
CA VAL A 34 -1.48 1.31 -12.21
C VAL A 34 -0.49 0.86 -13.30
N ILE A 35 0.29 -0.21 -13.04
CA ILE A 35 1.27 -0.74 -14.00
C ILE A 35 0.59 -1.27 -15.26
N ASP A 36 -0.51 -2.00 -15.12
CA ASP A 36 -1.22 -2.65 -16.24
C ASP A 36 -1.80 -1.64 -17.24
N HIS A 37 -2.01 -0.39 -16.80
CA HIS A 37 -2.59 0.68 -17.62
C HIS A 37 -1.58 1.80 -17.97
N LEU A 38 -0.28 1.52 -17.81
CA LEU A 38 0.83 2.41 -18.20
C LEU A 38 1.90 1.61 -18.95
N ASP A 39 2.51 2.24 -19.95
CA ASP A 39 3.68 1.70 -20.65
C ASP A 39 4.95 1.94 -19.82
N LEU A 40 5.08 1.23 -18.70
CA LEU A 40 6.25 1.32 -17.84
C LEU A 40 7.32 0.31 -18.23
N VAL A 41 8.56 0.72 -18.09
CA VAL A 41 9.74 -0.14 -18.24
C VAL A 41 10.52 -0.16 -16.95
N GLU A 42 11.22 -1.24 -16.69
CA GLU A 42 12.13 -1.33 -15.55
C GLU A 42 13.31 -0.37 -15.76
N ILE A 43 13.46 0.60 -14.87
CA ILE A 43 14.55 1.58 -14.87
C ILE A 43 15.57 1.31 -13.75
N GLY A 44 15.23 0.43 -12.81
CA GLY A 44 16.11 -0.02 -11.73
C GLY A 44 15.53 -1.22 -10.98
N ALA A 45 16.42 -2.02 -10.43
CA ALA A 45 16.08 -3.12 -9.52
C ALA A 45 17.19 -3.28 -8.49
N VAL A 46 16.82 -3.72 -7.29
CA VAL A 46 17.78 -4.04 -6.24
C VAL A 46 18.39 -5.43 -6.47
N ASP A 47 19.64 -5.62 -6.06
CA ASP A 47 20.23 -6.97 -6.03
C ASP A 47 19.57 -7.80 -4.91
N PRO A 48 18.78 -8.84 -5.25
CA PRO A 48 18.03 -9.58 -4.25
C PRO A 48 18.92 -10.32 -3.24
N GLU A 49 20.15 -10.70 -3.59
CA GLU A 49 21.09 -11.38 -2.68
C GLU A 49 21.45 -10.52 -1.45
N LEU A 50 21.36 -9.20 -1.55
CA LEU A 50 21.70 -8.29 -0.47
C LEU A 50 20.58 -8.14 0.56
N TYR A 51 19.31 -8.30 0.14
CA TYR A 51 18.15 -7.86 0.90
C TYR A 51 17.16 -8.97 1.28
N TYR A 52 17.14 -10.08 0.56
CA TYR A 52 16.16 -11.15 0.77
C TYR A 52 16.78 -12.38 1.42
N ASP A 53 15.97 -13.07 2.23
CA ASP A 53 16.29 -14.37 2.77
C ASP A 53 15.42 -15.42 2.06
N TYR A 54 16.03 -16.19 1.19
CA TYR A 54 15.33 -17.18 0.37
C TYR A 54 14.78 -18.38 1.14
N GLN A 55 15.04 -18.48 2.45
CA GLN A 55 14.38 -19.46 3.30
C GLN A 55 12.94 -19.02 3.63
N PHE A 56 12.69 -17.70 3.70
CA PHE A 56 11.39 -17.09 3.98
C PHE A 56 10.70 -16.64 2.70
N THR A 57 11.36 -15.85 1.87
CA THR A 57 10.84 -15.36 0.60
C THR A 57 11.48 -16.15 -0.54
N ARG A 58 10.84 -17.26 -0.92
CA ARG A 58 11.42 -18.21 -1.87
C ARG A 58 11.28 -17.74 -3.32
N PRO A 59 12.28 -18.02 -4.18
CA PRO A 59 12.09 -17.90 -5.62
C PRO A 59 10.97 -18.83 -6.10
N THR A 60 10.21 -18.36 -7.06
CA THR A 60 9.09 -19.10 -7.64
C THR A 60 9.42 -19.60 -9.05
N VAL A 61 8.77 -20.68 -9.47
CA VAL A 61 8.91 -21.23 -10.82
C VAL A 61 7.53 -21.24 -11.47
N ALA A 62 7.43 -20.60 -12.62
CA ALA A 62 6.24 -20.61 -13.46
C ALA A 62 6.55 -21.13 -14.87
N MET A 63 5.52 -21.64 -15.55
CA MET A 63 5.58 -21.98 -16.96
C MET A 63 5.25 -20.73 -17.77
N GLY A 64 6.15 -20.29 -18.64
CA GLY A 64 5.86 -19.22 -19.59
C GLY A 64 4.94 -19.69 -20.73
N ASP A 65 4.36 -18.74 -21.46
CA ASP A 65 3.48 -19.02 -22.62
C ASP A 65 4.18 -19.82 -23.73
N ASP A 66 5.51 -19.73 -23.78
CA ASP A 66 6.36 -20.54 -24.68
C ASP A 66 6.65 -21.97 -24.19
N GLY A 67 6.05 -22.39 -23.07
CA GLY A 67 6.24 -23.67 -22.43
C GLY A 67 7.60 -23.84 -21.72
N VAL A 68 8.37 -22.76 -21.54
CA VAL A 68 9.64 -22.79 -20.83
C VAL A 68 9.43 -22.42 -19.35
N ARG A 69 10.01 -23.22 -18.45
CA ARG A 69 10.01 -22.93 -17.01
C ARG A 69 10.96 -21.77 -16.73
N ARG A 70 10.44 -20.74 -16.06
CA ARG A 70 11.22 -19.58 -15.63
C ARG A 70 11.25 -19.50 -14.11
N LEU A 71 12.44 -19.23 -13.57
CA LEU A 71 12.67 -18.95 -12.15
C LEU A 71 12.60 -17.44 -11.95
N THR A 72 11.74 -17.01 -11.04
CA THR A 72 11.62 -15.60 -10.62
C THR A 72 12.12 -15.48 -9.19
N TRP A 73 13.07 -14.59 -8.98
CA TRP A 73 13.61 -14.27 -7.67
C TRP A 73 12.79 -13.17 -7.00
N PRO A 74 12.61 -13.20 -5.67
CA PRO A 74 12.04 -12.08 -4.96
C PRO A 74 12.94 -10.85 -5.13
N GLY A 75 12.31 -9.68 -5.20
CA GLY A 75 13.05 -8.45 -5.43
C GLY A 75 12.12 -7.24 -5.35
N ALA A 76 12.67 -6.06 -5.59
CA ALA A 76 11.92 -4.84 -5.81
C ALA A 76 12.39 -4.19 -7.11
N ARG A 77 11.44 -3.74 -7.91
CA ARG A 77 11.67 -3.13 -9.23
C ARG A 77 11.12 -1.72 -9.25
N LEU A 78 11.94 -0.80 -9.72
CA LEU A 78 11.53 0.56 -10.02
C LEU A 78 11.18 0.64 -11.50
N LEU A 79 9.93 0.97 -11.79
CA LEU A 79 9.38 1.12 -13.12
C LEU A 79 9.17 2.60 -13.41
N GLY A 80 9.42 3.01 -14.63
CA GLY A 80 9.18 4.38 -15.07
C GLY A 80 8.67 4.42 -16.52
N PRO A 81 8.23 5.58 -17.02
CA PRO A 81 7.72 5.73 -18.37
C PRO A 81 8.70 5.26 -19.44
N ALA A 82 8.21 4.54 -20.45
CA ALA A 82 9.02 4.15 -21.59
C ALA A 82 9.45 5.38 -22.40
N PRO A 83 10.72 5.50 -22.80
CA PRO A 83 11.17 6.62 -23.63
C PRO A 83 10.41 6.64 -24.96
N GLY A 84 9.70 7.74 -25.24
CA GLY A 84 8.98 7.94 -26.50
C GLY A 84 7.66 7.18 -26.61
N ALA A 85 7.06 6.80 -25.47
CA ALA A 85 5.68 6.30 -25.48
C ALA A 85 4.74 7.31 -26.15
N PRO A 86 3.87 6.88 -27.07
CA PRO A 86 2.98 7.78 -27.77
C PRO A 86 1.94 8.38 -26.79
N ASP A 87 1.57 9.65 -27.04
CA ASP A 87 0.45 10.34 -26.37
C ASP A 87 -0.91 9.81 -26.94
N ASP A 88 -1.09 8.49 -26.98
CA ASP A 88 -2.33 7.92 -27.45
C ASP A 88 -3.39 8.05 -26.34
N GLU A 89 -4.49 8.74 -26.64
CA GLU A 89 -5.68 8.80 -25.83
C GLU A 89 -6.43 7.46 -25.95
N ASP A 90 -6.00 6.46 -25.16
CA ASP A 90 -6.71 5.18 -25.03
C ASP A 90 -7.51 5.19 -23.73
N ASP A 91 -8.80 4.85 -23.79
CA ASP A 91 -9.71 4.76 -22.63
C ASP A 91 -9.25 3.72 -21.58
N GLU A 92 -8.33 2.84 -21.96
CA GLU A 92 -7.76 1.81 -21.08
C GLU A 92 -6.46 2.24 -20.38
N ARG A 93 -6.06 3.51 -20.49
CA ARG A 93 -4.84 4.03 -19.86
C ARG A 93 -5.12 4.90 -18.64
N VAL A 94 -4.11 5.00 -17.76
CA VAL A 94 -4.12 6.01 -16.69
C VAL A 94 -4.10 7.39 -17.34
N THR A 95 -4.97 8.27 -16.87
CA THR A 95 -5.08 9.66 -17.36
C THR A 95 -5.01 10.64 -16.20
N GLY A 96 -4.96 11.92 -16.49
CA GLY A 96 -4.92 12.99 -15.50
C GLY A 96 -3.57 13.71 -15.44
N PRO A 97 -3.43 14.70 -14.54
CA PRO A 97 -2.21 15.49 -14.40
C PRO A 97 -1.01 14.61 -14.04
N GLY A 98 0.08 14.65 -14.84
CA GLY A 98 1.30 13.90 -14.60
C GLY A 98 1.20 12.38 -14.84
N ALA A 99 0.15 11.89 -15.52
CA ALA A 99 -0.02 10.46 -15.83
C ALA A 99 1.18 9.89 -16.62
N ASP A 100 1.78 10.68 -17.49
CA ASP A 100 2.99 10.36 -18.27
C ASP A 100 4.29 10.38 -17.44
N GLN A 101 4.21 10.78 -16.18
CA GLN A 101 5.34 10.91 -15.25
C GLN A 101 5.22 9.99 -14.03
N VAL A 102 4.26 9.08 -14.03
CA VAL A 102 4.06 8.11 -12.95
C VAL A 102 5.18 7.06 -12.98
N HIS A 103 5.74 6.81 -11.82
CA HIS A 103 6.69 5.72 -11.56
C HIS A 103 6.09 4.77 -10.53
N VAL A 104 6.48 3.52 -10.57
CA VAL A 104 6.02 2.51 -9.60
C VAL A 104 7.20 1.73 -9.04
N LEU A 105 7.28 1.62 -7.73
CA LEU A 105 8.16 0.69 -7.02
C LEU A 105 7.31 -0.44 -6.44
N ILE A 106 7.55 -1.65 -6.90
CA ILE A 106 6.80 -2.83 -6.46
C ILE A 106 7.73 -4.01 -6.21
N GLY A 107 7.41 -4.81 -5.21
CA GLY A 107 8.15 -6.04 -4.90
C GLY A 107 7.84 -6.61 -3.54
N ALA A 108 8.62 -7.59 -3.11
CA ALA A 108 8.51 -8.18 -1.79
C ALA A 108 9.19 -7.31 -0.72
N GLU A 109 8.70 -7.35 0.52
CA GLU A 109 9.36 -6.66 1.63
C GLU A 109 10.75 -7.27 1.90
N PRO A 110 11.84 -6.45 1.98
CA PRO A 110 13.16 -6.98 2.24
C PRO A 110 13.28 -7.56 3.65
N ALA A 111 14.01 -8.68 3.80
CA ALA A 111 14.18 -9.35 5.08
C ALA A 111 15.32 -8.74 5.94
N ARG A 112 16.23 -7.99 5.34
CA ARG A 112 17.43 -7.48 6.02
C ARG A 112 18.00 -6.22 5.35
N THR A 113 18.94 -5.57 6.02
CA THR A 113 19.72 -4.43 5.50
C THR A 113 18.85 -3.24 5.07
N TRP A 114 17.73 -2.99 5.75
CA TRP A 114 16.72 -2.02 5.40
C TRP A 114 17.23 -0.61 5.13
N LYS A 115 18.25 -0.16 5.89
CA LYS A 115 18.84 1.17 5.67
C LYS A 115 19.60 1.26 4.35
N GLY A 116 20.29 0.19 3.96
CA GLY A 116 20.96 0.09 2.66
C GLY A 116 19.94 0.03 1.52
N PHE A 117 18.90 -0.80 1.69
CA PHE A 117 17.78 -0.89 0.77
C PHE A 117 17.13 0.48 0.54
N ALA A 118 16.78 1.19 1.61
CA ALA A 118 16.16 2.50 1.51
C ALA A 118 17.07 3.52 0.82
N SER A 119 18.38 3.51 1.12
CA SER A 119 19.33 4.40 0.45
C SER A 119 19.36 4.16 -1.06
N GLU A 120 19.43 2.89 -1.49
CA GLU A 120 19.47 2.52 -2.92
C GLU A 120 18.18 2.93 -3.66
N ILE A 121 17.02 2.71 -3.03
CA ILE A 121 15.73 3.12 -3.59
C ILE A 121 15.63 4.65 -3.71
N ILE A 122 16.03 5.38 -2.69
CA ILE A 122 15.94 6.85 -2.70
C ILE A 122 16.93 7.45 -3.70
N ASP A 123 18.14 6.89 -3.84
CA ASP A 123 19.09 7.29 -4.88
C ASP A 123 18.50 7.08 -6.29
N GLY A 124 17.78 5.98 -6.50
CA GLY A 124 17.02 5.71 -7.73
C GLY A 124 15.91 6.74 -7.96
N ALA A 125 15.12 7.05 -6.94
CA ALA A 125 14.04 8.03 -7.00
C ALA A 125 14.57 9.45 -7.33
N LEU A 126 15.65 9.88 -6.68
CA LEU A 126 16.32 11.15 -6.97
C LEU A 126 16.85 11.18 -8.42
N SER A 127 17.44 10.09 -8.88
CA SER A 127 17.95 9.98 -10.26
C SER A 127 16.83 10.02 -11.30
N ALA A 128 15.65 9.51 -11.00
CA ALA A 128 14.45 9.61 -11.82
C ALA A 128 13.75 10.98 -11.71
N GLY A 129 14.19 11.83 -10.78
CA GLY A 129 13.63 13.17 -10.55
C GLY A 129 12.26 13.12 -9.91
N ILE A 130 12.00 12.12 -9.04
CA ILE A 130 10.74 11.99 -8.30
C ILE A 130 10.54 13.19 -7.38
N GLU A 131 9.35 13.76 -7.40
CA GLU A 131 8.96 14.96 -6.66
C GLU A 131 8.08 14.63 -5.44
N VAL A 132 7.35 13.51 -5.46
CA VAL A 132 6.54 13.03 -4.35
C VAL A 132 6.47 11.51 -4.35
N VAL A 133 6.45 10.90 -3.16
CA VAL A 133 6.27 9.45 -3.00
C VAL A 133 4.94 9.16 -2.32
N VAL A 134 4.12 8.31 -2.95
CA VAL A 134 2.85 7.83 -2.41
C VAL A 134 2.99 6.36 -2.05
N PHE A 135 2.99 6.07 -0.76
CA PHE A 135 3.04 4.70 -0.24
C PHE A 135 1.64 4.12 -0.15
N LEU A 136 1.45 2.94 -0.73
CA LEU A 136 0.24 2.15 -0.59
C LEU A 136 0.47 1.04 0.42
N GLY A 137 -0.40 0.94 1.39
CA GLY A 137 -0.42 -0.10 2.39
C GLY A 137 -1.83 -0.62 2.62
N ALA A 138 -1.91 -1.82 3.18
CA ALA A 138 -3.16 -2.40 3.62
C ALA A 138 -2.96 -3.13 4.95
N MET A 139 -3.95 -3.05 5.81
CA MET A 139 -3.91 -3.65 7.14
C MET A 139 -5.23 -4.33 7.47
N LEU A 140 -5.14 -5.38 8.28
CA LEU A 140 -6.33 -6.04 8.80
C LEU A 140 -7.01 -5.14 9.84
N ALA A 141 -8.31 -4.98 9.71
CA ALA A 141 -9.11 -4.12 10.58
C ALA A 141 -10.45 -4.77 10.97
N ASP A 142 -11.03 -4.22 12.03
CA ASP A 142 -12.40 -4.51 12.45
C ASP A 142 -13.37 -3.72 11.55
N ALA A 143 -13.45 -4.09 10.27
CA ALA A 143 -14.26 -3.43 9.26
C ALA A 143 -15.25 -4.42 8.62
N PRO A 144 -16.52 -4.06 8.41
CA PRO A 144 -17.45 -4.92 7.71
C PRO A 144 -17.20 -4.88 6.21
N HIS A 145 -17.23 -6.02 5.55
CA HIS A 145 -17.08 -6.13 4.09
C HIS A 145 -18.26 -5.52 3.32
N THR A 146 -19.42 -5.39 3.97
CA THR A 146 -20.66 -4.86 3.40
C THR A 146 -20.71 -3.32 3.34
N ARG A 147 -19.74 -2.63 3.90
CA ARG A 147 -19.62 -1.16 3.88
C ARG A 147 -18.41 -0.73 3.06
N PRO A 148 -18.34 0.55 2.61
CA PRO A 148 -17.10 1.09 2.01
C PRO A 148 -15.91 0.91 2.94
N LEU A 149 -14.80 0.39 2.42
CA LEU A 149 -13.57 0.22 3.19
C LEU A 149 -12.85 1.56 3.35
N SER A 150 -12.43 1.85 4.58
CA SER A 150 -11.69 3.09 4.89
C SER A 150 -10.29 3.04 4.31
N VAL A 151 -9.83 4.19 3.81
CA VAL A 151 -8.43 4.44 3.51
C VAL A 151 -7.95 5.58 4.38
N PHE A 152 -6.98 5.28 5.25
CA PHE A 152 -6.34 6.28 6.10
C PHE A 152 -5.24 6.97 5.32
N VAL A 153 -5.22 8.30 5.42
CA VAL A 153 -4.23 9.16 4.78
C VAL A 153 -3.33 9.74 5.85
N SER A 154 -2.02 9.63 5.69
CA SER A 154 -1.07 10.18 6.65
C SER A 154 0.20 10.69 5.98
N SER A 155 0.84 11.71 6.57
CA SER A 155 2.13 12.22 6.13
C SER A 155 2.92 12.78 7.32
N ASP A 156 4.22 12.53 7.34
CA ASP A 156 5.14 13.22 8.25
C ASP A 156 5.57 14.60 7.72
N ASN A 157 5.33 14.88 6.43
CA ASN A 157 5.62 16.16 5.81
C ASN A 157 4.59 17.23 6.21
N PRO A 158 5.01 18.35 6.81
CA PRO A 158 4.08 19.39 7.25
C PRO A 158 3.35 20.08 6.08
N GLU A 159 4.02 20.28 4.94
CA GLU A 159 3.43 20.95 3.77
C GLU A 159 2.32 20.09 3.15
N VAL A 160 2.56 18.78 3.02
CA VAL A 160 1.56 17.80 2.57
C VAL A 160 0.36 17.77 3.52
N ARG A 161 0.60 17.82 4.84
CA ARG A 161 -0.50 17.85 5.80
C ARG A 161 -1.35 19.12 5.70
N ASP A 162 -0.70 20.26 5.55
CA ASP A 162 -1.39 21.55 5.41
C ASP A 162 -2.21 21.60 4.11
N GLU A 163 -1.67 21.05 3.01
CA GLU A 163 -2.36 20.98 1.71
C GLU A 163 -3.60 20.07 1.77
N LEU A 164 -3.47 18.89 2.40
CA LEU A 164 -4.56 17.90 2.46
C LEU A 164 -5.50 18.08 3.66
N GLY A 165 -5.18 18.97 4.59
CA GLY A 165 -5.96 19.18 5.79
C GLY A 165 -5.98 17.96 6.71
N ILE A 166 -4.86 17.20 6.79
CA ILE A 166 -4.73 16.00 7.61
C ILE A 166 -3.86 16.23 8.85
N ASP A 167 -4.15 15.47 9.89
CA ASP A 167 -3.40 15.53 11.13
C ASP A 167 -2.05 14.81 11.04
N ARG A 168 -1.14 15.15 11.96
CA ARG A 168 0.11 14.42 12.10
C ARG A 168 -0.15 12.99 12.59
N PRO A 169 0.55 11.95 12.02
CA PRO A 169 0.47 10.60 12.54
C PRO A 169 0.87 10.54 14.02
N SER A 170 0.06 9.86 14.83
CA SER A 170 0.29 9.69 16.28
C SER A 170 0.80 8.30 16.65
N TYR A 171 0.91 7.39 15.69
CA TYR A 171 1.33 6.02 15.94
C TYR A 171 2.77 5.92 16.43
N GLU A 172 2.97 5.20 17.53
CA GLU A 172 4.27 4.82 18.09
C GLU A 172 4.32 3.30 18.23
N GLY A 173 5.24 2.64 17.53
CA GLY A 173 5.36 1.18 17.58
C GLY A 173 6.24 0.60 16.46
N PRO A 174 6.26 -0.74 16.31
CA PRO A 174 6.98 -1.40 15.22
C PRO A 174 6.43 -0.98 13.84
N VAL A 175 7.33 -0.81 12.89
CA VAL A 175 6.99 -0.36 11.53
C VAL A 175 7.53 -1.32 10.46
N GLY A 176 6.94 -1.31 9.28
CA GLY A 176 7.41 -2.01 8.09
C GLY A 176 8.34 -1.17 7.22
N ILE A 177 8.73 -1.72 6.07
CA ILE A 177 9.65 -1.06 5.13
C ILE A 177 9.10 0.25 4.59
N LEU A 178 7.78 0.41 4.46
CA LEU A 178 7.16 1.65 3.97
C LEU A 178 7.55 2.84 4.84
N SER A 179 7.49 2.71 6.17
CA SER A 179 7.88 3.79 7.08
C SER A 179 9.39 4.10 7.03
N VAL A 180 10.22 3.09 6.80
CA VAL A 180 11.68 3.29 6.65
C VAL A 180 11.99 4.04 5.36
N LEU A 181 11.29 3.73 4.27
CA LEU A 181 11.41 4.43 3.00
C LEU A 181 10.86 5.86 3.10
N SER A 182 9.74 6.06 3.79
CA SER A 182 9.17 7.39 4.03
C SER A 182 10.15 8.29 4.79
N ASP A 183 10.72 7.81 5.92
CA ASP A 183 11.76 8.55 6.67
C ASP A 183 12.99 8.87 5.81
N ALA A 184 13.41 7.94 4.94
CA ALA A 184 14.54 8.16 4.04
C ALA A 184 14.24 9.18 2.94
N ALA A 185 13.03 9.14 2.34
CA ALA A 185 12.58 10.09 1.34
C ALA A 185 12.46 11.52 1.90
N GLU A 186 11.82 11.68 3.06
CA GLU A 186 11.70 12.96 3.75
C GLU A 186 13.08 13.57 4.07
N ARG A 187 14.03 12.76 4.54
CA ARG A 187 15.41 13.23 4.75
C ARG A 187 16.14 13.62 3.48
N ALA A 188 15.78 13.04 2.35
CA ALA A 188 16.31 13.41 1.04
C ALA A 188 15.59 14.61 0.42
N GLY A 189 14.56 15.15 1.09
CA GLY A 189 13.78 16.29 0.64
C GLY A 189 12.67 15.93 -0.36
N ILE A 190 12.28 14.65 -0.43
CA ILE A 190 11.15 14.20 -1.25
C ILE A 190 9.94 14.05 -0.31
N PRO A 191 8.88 14.86 -0.48
CA PRO A 191 7.65 14.76 0.29
C PRO A 191 6.99 13.39 0.16
N THR A 192 6.38 12.91 1.26
CA THR A 192 5.77 11.59 1.29
C THR A 192 4.32 11.62 1.75
N LEU A 193 3.54 10.68 1.21
CA LEU A 193 2.16 10.42 1.57
C LEU A 193 1.95 8.93 1.72
N SER A 194 1.18 8.50 2.71
CA SER A 194 0.84 7.09 2.91
C SER A 194 -0.67 6.90 2.89
N LEU A 195 -1.13 5.93 2.10
CA LEU A 195 -2.52 5.51 1.98
C LEU A 195 -2.64 4.08 2.51
N TRP A 196 -3.45 3.86 3.54
CA TRP A 196 -3.62 2.56 4.19
C TRP A 196 -5.06 2.10 4.11
N ALA A 197 -5.33 1.06 3.34
CA ALA A 197 -6.65 0.45 3.27
C ALA A 197 -6.93 -0.47 4.47
N SER A 198 -8.16 -0.41 4.99
CA SER A 198 -8.67 -1.36 5.97
C SER A 198 -9.20 -2.60 5.26
N VAL A 199 -8.69 -3.78 5.62
CA VAL A 199 -9.15 -5.07 5.10
C VAL A 199 -9.82 -5.84 6.24
N PRO A 200 -11.05 -6.38 6.07
CA PRO A 200 -11.71 -7.16 7.09
C PRO A 200 -10.86 -8.34 7.54
N HIS A 201 -10.53 -8.43 8.84
CA HIS A 201 -9.60 -9.44 9.33
C HIS A 201 -10.14 -10.87 9.22
N TYR A 202 -11.46 -11.07 9.18
CA TYR A 202 -12.10 -12.38 9.07
C TYR A 202 -12.00 -12.99 7.65
N VAL A 203 -11.54 -12.23 6.66
CA VAL A 203 -11.27 -12.70 5.27
C VAL A 203 -9.83 -12.48 4.83
N HIS A 204 -8.89 -12.52 5.78
CA HIS A 204 -7.47 -12.20 5.58
C HIS A 204 -6.70 -13.14 4.65
N ASN A 205 -7.25 -14.33 4.33
CA ASN A 205 -6.57 -15.36 3.55
C ASN A 205 -6.82 -15.28 2.03
N SER A 206 -7.51 -14.26 1.56
CA SER A 206 -7.83 -14.08 0.14
C SER A 206 -7.58 -12.63 -0.29
N PRO A 207 -7.25 -12.42 -1.56
CA PRO A 207 -7.19 -11.07 -2.12
C PRO A 207 -8.49 -10.31 -1.90
N SER A 208 -8.37 -8.98 -1.69
CA SER A 208 -9.50 -8.08 -1.46
C SER A 208 -9.64 -7.04 -2.59
N PRO A 209 -10.32 -7.37 -3.70
CA PRO A 209 -10.54 -6.42 -4.79
C PRO A 209 -11.24 -5.12 -4.34
N LYS A 210 -12.08 -5.22 -3.31
CA LYS A 210 -12.76 -4.06 -2.71
C LYS A 210 -11.77 -3.10 -2.05
N ALA A 211 -10.72 -3.62 -1.41
CA ALA A 211 -9.66 -2.79 -0.83
C ALA A 211 -8.74 -2.19 -1.90
N VAL A 212 -8.49 -2.93 -2.99
CA VAL A 212 -7.79 -2.40 -4.18
C VAL A 212 -8.55 -1.18 -4.73
N LEU A 213 -9.86 -1.31 -4.96
CA LEU A 213 -10.70 -0.20 -5.42
C LEU A 213 -10.67 1.00 -4.46
N ALA A 214 -10.70 0.76 -3.16
CA ALA A 214 -10.64 1.83 -2.17
C ALA A 214 -9.31 2.61 -2.26
N LEU A 215 -8.17 1.90 -2.39
CA LEU A 215 -6.85 2.53 -2.58
C LEU A 215 -6.77 3.31 -3.87
N LEU A 216 -7.23 2.75 -4.99
CA LEU A 216 -7.22 3.44 -6.28
C LEU A 216 -8.10 4.70 -6.23
N SER A 217 -9.30 4.61 -5.66
CA SER A 217 -10.19 5.77 -5.52
C SER A 217 -9.57 6.88 -4.67
N LYS A 218 -8.86 6.53 -3.60
CA LYS A 218 -8.16 7.50 -2.76
C LYS A 218 -6.92 8.09 -3.45
N LEU A 219 -6.18 7.28 -4.19
CA LEU A 219 -5.06 7.74 -5.00
C LEU A 219 -5.52 8.78 -6.04
N GLU A 220 -6.62 8.47 -6.75
CA GLU A 220 -7.22 9.39 -7.72
C GLU A 220 -7.71 10.69 -7.10
N GLU A 221 -8.40 10.60 -5.95
CA GLU A 221 -8.88 11.78 -5.20
C GLU A 221 -7.76 12.76 -4.88
N ILE A 222 -6.58 12.23 -4.49
CA ILE A 222 -5.47 13.04 -4.03
C ILE A 222 -4.59 13.52 -5.18
N THR A 223 -4.32 12.68 -6.17
CA THR A 223 -3.36 12.97 -7.25
C THR A 223 -4.01 13.52 -8.51
N GLY A 224 -5.32 13.39 -8.65
CA GLY A 224 -6.04 13.70 -9.89
C GLY A 224 -5.80 12.70 -11.02
N LEU A 225 -5.01 11.65 -10.80
CA LEU A 225 -4.88 10.54 -11.74
C LEU A 225 -6.23 9.82 -11.87
N SER A 226 -6.51 9.25 -13.03
CA SER A 226 -7.64 8.34 -13.24
C SER A 226 -7.11 7.01 -13.73
N VAL A 227 -7.34 5.95 -12.96
CA VAL A 227 -6.86 4.59 -13.24
C VAL A 227 -8.04 3.74 -13.71
N PRO A 228 -7.99 3.14 -14.91
CA PRO A 228 -9.05 2.25 -15.38
C PRO A 228 -9.29 1.10 -14.41
N ARG A 229 -10.55 0.74 -14.20
CA ARG A 229 -10.95 -0.29 -13.22
C ARG A 229 -10.96 -1.70 -13.79
N GLY A 230 -11.05 -1.85 -15.12
CA GLY A 230 -11.16 -3.16 -15.76
C GLY A 230 -12.27 -4.01 -15.13
N SER A 231 -11.93 -5.23 -14.70
CA SER A 231 -12.85 -6.13 -14.00
C SER A 231 -12.98 -5.89 -12.50
N LEU A 232 -12.20 -4.99 -11.90
CA LEU A 232 -12.10 -4.83 -10.44
C LEU A 232 -13.43 -4.58 -9.74
N GLU A 233 -14.36 -3.83 -10.36
CA GLU A 233 -15.69 -3.59 -9.78
C GLU A 233 -16.52 -4.87 -9.72
N SER A 234 -16.48 -5.68 -10.78
CA SER A 234 -17.17 -6.97 -10.81
C SER A 234 -16.52 -7.98 -9.86
N ASP A 235 -15.19 -7.95 -9.74
CA ASP A 235 -14.44 -8.81 -8.84
C ASP A 235 -14.71 -8.45 -7.38
N ALA A 236 -14.82 -7.16 -7.06
CA ALA A 236 -15.20 -6.69 -5.73
C ALA A 236 -16.62 -7.09 -5.35
N ALA A 237 -17.57 -7.01 -6.27
CA ALA A 237 -18.95 -7.45 -6.05
C ALA A 237 -19.02 -8.98 -5.85
N ALA A 238 -18.29 -9.75 -6.65
CA ALA A 238 -18.20 -11.19 -6.51
C ALA A 238 -17.54 -11.61 -5.19
N TRP A 239 -16.47 -10.90 -4.77
CA TRP A 239 -15.80 -11.11 -3.50
C TRP A 239 -16.75 -10.82 -2.31
N GLU A 240 -17.50 -9.71 -2.35
CA GLU A 240 -18.47 -9.36 -1.31
C GLU A 240 -19.56 -10.43 -1.19
N ALA A 241 -20.16 -10.85 -2.31
CA ALA A 241 -21.16 -11.93 -2.33
C ALA A 241 -20.59 -13.27 -1.82
N GLY A 242 -19.31 -13.56 -2.09
CA GLY A 242 -18.63 -14.75 -1.56
C GLY A 242 -18.47 -14.71 -0.05
N VAL A 243 -18.15 -13.55 0.51
CA VAL A 243 -18.04 -13.36 1.97
C VAL A 243 -19.41 -13.43 2.63
N ASP A 244 -20.46 -12.84 2.02
CA ASP A 244 -21.85 -12.97 2.48
C ASP A 244 -22.28 -14.44 2.57
N ALA A 245 -21.95 -15.24 1.56
CA ALA A 245 -22.27 -16.66 1.55
C ALA A 245 -21.56 -17.44 2.69
N LEU A 246 -20.30 -17.11 2.97
CA LEU A 246 -19.56 -17.70 4.10
C LEU A 246 -20.18 -17.30 5.45
N ALA A 247 -20.57 -16.04 5.58
CA ALA A 247 -21.22 -15.55 6.81
C ALA A 247 -22.61 -16.15 7.03
N ALA A 248 -23.35 -16.46 5.96
CA ALA A 248 -24.66 -17.08 6.06
C ALA A 248 -24.62 -18.52 6.62
N ASP A 249 -23.48 -19.20 6.48
CA ASP A 249 -23.27 -20.56 6.97
C ASP A 249 -22.71 -20.59 8.42
N ASP A 250 -22.39 -19.42 9.01
CA ASP A 250 -21.79 -19.29 10.35
C ASP A 250 -22.48 -18.18 11.16
N GLU A 251 -23.33 -18.59 12.12
CA GLU A 251 -24.13 -17.66 12.94
C GLU A 251 -23.24 -16.71 13.79
N ASP A 252 -22.08 -17.18 14.25
CA ASP A 252 -21.15 -16.37 15.06
C ASP A 252 -20.48 -15.30 14.19
N MET A 253 -20.08 -15.67 12.97
CA MET A 253 -19.55 -14.75 11.99
C MET A 253 -20.59 -13.71 11.55
N ALA A 254 -21.82 -14.12 11.27
CA ALA A 254 -22.92 -13.22 10.91
C ALA A 254 -23.20 -12.19 12.01
N ALA A 255 -23.31 -12.63 13.26
CA ALA A 255 -23.53 -11.74 14.41
C ALA A 255 -22.35 -10.76 14.62
N TYR A 256 -21.13 -11.22 14.38
CA TYR A 256 -19.95 -10.36 14.46
C TYR A 256 -19.95 -9.29 13.37
N ILE A 257 -20.28 -9.65 12.11
CA ILE A 257 -20.38 -8.69 11.00
C ILE A 257 -21.45 -7.65 11.31
N GLU A 258 -22.62 -8.05 11.83
CA GLU A 258 -23.68 -7.11 12.22
C GLU A 258 -23.20 -6.09 13.29
N GLN A 259 -22.39 -6.52 14.25
CA GLN A 259 -21.78 -5.62 15.24
C GLN A 259 -20.83 -4.62 14.58
N LEU A 260 -20.00 -5.07 13.60
CA LEU A 260 -19.11 -4.19 12.86
C LEU A 260 -19.88 -3.18 12.00
N GLU A 261 -20.98 -3.60 11.38
CA GLU A 261 -21.84 -2.71 10.61
C GLU A 261 -22.46 -1.61 11.48
N GLN A 262 -23.00 -1.98 12.63
CA GLN A 262 -23.58 -1.03 13.60
C GLN A 262 -22.52 -0.04 14.11
N ALA A 263 -21.31 -0.53 14.40
CA ALA A 263 -20.20 0.33 14.80
C ALA A 263 -19.81 1.30 13.68
N ARG A 264 -19.72 0.82 12.44
CA ARG A 264 -19.39 1.64 11.28
C ARG A 264 -20.47 2.68 10.99
N ASP A 265 -21.72 2.27 10.95
CA ASP A 265 -22.85 3.17 10.69
C ASP A 265 -22.96 4.27 11.77
N THR A 266 -22.51 3.98 12.99
CA THR A 266 -22.43 4.96 14.07
C THR A 266 -21.33 5.98 13.83
N VAL A 267 -20.15 5.55 13.36
CA VAL A 267 -19.01 6.44 13.02
C VAL A 267 -19.34 7.32 11.82
N ASP A 268 -19.99 6.76 10.80
CA ASP A 268 -20.37 7.47 9.57
C ASP A 268 -21.59 8.37 9.76
N SER A 269 -22.24 8.33 10.93
CA SER A 269 -23.36 9.22 11.23
C SER A 269 -22.88 10.69 11.30
N PRO A 270 -23.72 11.67 10.89
CA PRO A 270 -23.36 13.09 10.89
C PRO A 270 -22.92 13.65 12.26
N GLU A 271 -23.18 12.88 13.33
CA GLU A 271 -22.89 13.25 14.71
C GLU A 271 -21.52 12.73 15.21
N ALA A 272 -20.84 11.87 14.41
CA ALA A 272 -19.58 11.27 14.79
C ALA A 272 -18.38 12.13 14.35
N SER A 273 -17.51 12.45 15.30
CA SER A 273 -16.30 13.24 15.04
C SER A 273 -15.15 12.38 14.51
N GLY A 274 -14.22 12.99 13.73
CA GLY A 274 -13.02 12.32 13.18
C GLY A 274 -12.09 11.65 14.21
N GLU A 275 -12.29 11.94 15.50
CA GLU A 275 -11.60 11.35 16.65
C GLU A 275 -11.88 9.83 16.80
N ALA A 276 -13.06 9.36 16.37
CA ALA A 276 -13.42 7.94 16.42
C ALA A 276 -12.60 7.09 15.42
N ILE A 277 -12.27 7.65 14.26
CA ILE A 277 -11.49 6.99 13.19
C ILE A 277 -10.03 6.80 13.66
N ALA A 278 -9.44 7.83 14.28
CA ALA A 278 -8.10 7.77 14.84
C ALA A 278 -7.99 6.70 15.95
N GLN A 279 -9.01 6.59 16.81
CA GLN A 279 -9.04 5.59 17.89
C GLN A 279 -9.14 4.15 17.36
N GLU A 280 -9.81 3.91 16.24
CA GLU A 280 -9.91 2.58 15.63
C GLU A 280 -8.56 2.13 15.07
N PHE A 281 -7.84 3.02 14.41
CA PHE A 281 -6.48 2.78 13.92
C PHE A 281 -5.51 2.46 15.07
N GLU A 282 -5.54 3.24 16.16
CA GLU A 282 -4.73 2.96 17.35
C GLU A 282 -5.07 1.60 18.00
N ARG A 283 -6.36 1.24 18.03
CA ARG A 283 -6.81 -0.03 18.62
C ARG A 283 -6.29 -1.25 17.85
N TYR A 284 -6.32 -1.19 16.52
CA TYR A 284 -5.77 -2.22 15.66
C TYR A 284 -4.27 -2.43 15.91
N LEU A 285 -3.52 -1.33 15.97
CA LEU A 285 -2.08 -1.39 16.17
C LEU A 285 -1.70 -1.94 17.56
N ARG A 286 -2.45 -1.58 18.60
CA ARG A 286 -2.27 -2.15 19.96
C ARG A 286 -2.56 -3.63 20.03
N ARG A 287 -3.63 -4.13 19.41
CA ARG A 287 -3.96 -5.58 19.40
C ARG A 287 -2.87 -6.41 18.73
N ARG A 288 -2.19 -5.88 17.75
CA ARG A 288 -1.11 -6.58 17.05
C ARG A 288 0.21 -6.57 17.83
N GLY A 289 0.42 -5.57 18.69
CA GLY A 289 1.53 -5.54 19.65
C GLY A 289 1.38 -6.53 20.82
N ASP A 290 0.13 -6.93 21.13
CA ASP A 290 -0.20 -7.87 22.20
C ASP A 290 -0.42 -9.34 21.73
N GLY A 291 -0.17 -9.65 20.44
CA GLY A 291 -0.16 -11.03 19.96
C GLY A 291 0.85 -11.87 20.77
N PRO A 292 0.62 -13.20 20.98
CA PRO A 292 1.51 -14.01 21.78
C PRO A 292 2.89 -14.10 21.16
N GLY A 293 3.68 -13.04 21.37
CA GLY A 293 5.09 -13.02 21.10
C GLY A 293 5.76 -14.04 21.99
N ASP A 294 6.46 -14.96 21.36
CA ASP A 294 7.33 -15.95 21.97
C ASP A 294 8.17 -15.28 23.08
N THR A 295 7.79 -15.53 24.34
CA THR A 295 8.51 -15.10 25.52
C THR A 295 9.76 -15.97 25.67
N ARG A 296 10.71 -15.84 24.79
CA ARG A 296 12.11 -16.18 25.07
C ARG A 296 12.83 -14.88 25.41
N GLY A 297 12.90 -14.67 26.73
CA GLY A 297 13.70 -13.59 27.28
C GLY A 297 15.16 -13.72 26.86
N GLU A 298 15.59 -12.87 25.96
CA GLU A 298 17.00 -12.57 25.77
C GLU A 298 17.33 -11.32 26.58
N GLN A 299 18.16 -11.55 27.61
CA GLN A 299 18.75 -10.49 28.42
C GLN A 299 19.63 -9.60 27.53
N PRO A 300 19.61 -8.29 27.72
CA PRO A 300 20.51 -7.39 26.98
C PRO A 300 21.96 -7.75 27.31
N TRP A 301 22.76 -7.98 26.26
CA TRP A 301 24.18 -8.19 26.34
C TRP A 301 24.87 -7.03 27.09
N ARG A 302 25.61 -7.36 28.18
CA ARG A 302 26.50 -6.43 28.88
C ARG A 302 27.91 -6.73 28.46
N PRO A 303 28.78 -5.74 28.08
CA PRO A 303 30.19 -5.93 27.92
C PRO A 303 30.82 -6.37 29.26
N ARG A 304 31.71 -7.32 29.22
CA ARG A 304 32.61 -7.65 30.34
C ARG A 304 33.84 -6.79 30.23
N ASP A 305 34.24 -6.20 31.34
CA ASP A 305 35.50 -5.50 31.55
C ASP A 305 36.70 -6.43 31.32
#